data_bb3b4ccd1f5c7334655863fa8b78a68a
#
_entry.id   bb3b4ccd1f5c7334655863fa8b78a68a
#
_cell.length_a   1.000
_cell.length_b   1.000
_cell.length_c   1.000
_cell.angle_alpha   90.00
_cell.angle_beta   90.00
_cell.angle_gamma   90.00
#
_symmetry.space_group_name_H-M   'P 1'
#
loop_
_entity.id
_entity.type
_entity.pdbx_description
1 polymer ?
#
loop_
_entity_poly.entity_id
_entity_poly.type
_entity_poly.pdbx_seq_one_letter_code
_entity_poly.pdbx_strand_id
1 'polypeptide(L)'
;MKGAKSSVLGFITRHVLIALAIGSLGGMLFMVFLIEFDHYTSTNAFCTTCHSMTYADESLRQTVHHDSASGVRASCGDCHVSEGLFAATWDHAMGARDLFKQLFGPDYDDPVINALHLPDAAFRARAWFRARDSATCKRCHVQEAILGKRVDTAAIHREETDGKSCIDCHYNLVHRKVPDESTFKREAWNRMVEEEHGLEPGTAAALLSGRE
;
A
#
# COMPACT_ATOMS: atom_id res chain seq x y z
N MET A 1 33.13 57.11 -11.27
CA MET A 1 33.14 55.64 -11.23
C MET A 1 32.30 55.02 -10.08
N LYS A 2 31.87 55.75 -9.05
CA LYS A 2 31.03 55.21 -7.93
C LYS A 2 29.58 54.95 -8.31
N GLY A 3 28.96 55.69 -9.23
CA GLY A 3 27.54 55.52 -9.60
C GLY A 3 27.21 54.26 -10.39
N ALA A 4 28.12 53.80 -11.29
CA ALA A 4 27.86 52.61 -12.11
C ALA A 4 27.85 51.28 -11.29
N LYS A 5 28.75 51.18 -10.29
CA LYS A 5 28.80 50.01 -9.39
C LYS A 5 27.55 49.87 -8.51
N SER A 6 27.00 51.00 -8.04
CA SER A 6 25.75 51.02 -7.25
C SER A 6 24.53 50.57 -8.07
N SER A 7 24.45 50.93 -9.34
CA SER A 7 23.35 50.55 -10.24
C SER A 7 23.40 49.03 -10.58
N VAL A 8 24.58 48.49 -10.85
CA VAL A 8 24.74 47.05 -11.16
C VAL A 8 24.42 46.20 -9.93
N LEU A 9 24.88 46.57 -8.74
CA LEU A 9 24.57 45.87 -7.49
C LEU A 9 23.08 45.88 -7.20
N GLY A 10 22.41 47.02 -7.35
CA GLY A 10 20.95 47.13 -7.19
C GLY A 10 20.16 46.27 -8.18
N PHE A 11 20.62 46.20 -9.42
CA PHE A 11 20.02 45.32 -10.45
C PHE A 11 20.14 43.82 -10.06
N ILE A 12 21.35 43.39 -9.69
CA ILE A 12 21.57 41.99 -9.27
C ILE A 12 20.73 41.64 -8.04
N THR A 13 20.73 42.46 -7.01
CA THR A 13 19.97 42.23 -5.78
C THR A 13 18.47 42.10 -6.06
N ARG A 14 17.90 42.95 -6.91
CA ARG A 14 16.49 42.89 -7.29
C ARG A 14 16.14 41.56 -7.99
N HIS A 15 16.97 41.12 -8.93
CA HIS A 15 16.71 39.86 -9.65
C HIS A 15 16.86 38.63 -8.76
N VAL A 16 17.83 38.65 -7.85
CA VAL A 16 18.00 37.59 -6.84
C VAL A 16 16.79 37.53 -5.92
N LEU A 17 16.30 38.67 -5.43
CA LEU A 17 15.10 38.68 -4.56
C LEU A 17 13.83 38.20 -5.30
N ILE A 18 13.65 38.59 -6.57
CA ILE A 18 12.57 38.10 -7.40
C ILE A 18 12.67 36.57 -7.61
N ALA A 19 13.86 36.10 -7.95
CA ALA A 19 14.09 34.66 -8.14
C ALA A 19 13.82 33.86 -6.86
N LEU A 20 14.26 34.37 -5.70
CA LEU A 20 13.97 33.75 -4.40
C LEU A 20 12.48 33.78 -4.08
N ALA A 21 11.80 34.88 -4.34
CA ALA A 21 10.34 34.98 -4.11
C ALA A 21 9.56 34.00 -4.99
N ILE A 22 9.89 33.91 -6.29
CA ILE A 22 9.29 32.97 -7.23
C ILE A 22 9.61 31.52 -6.83
N GLY A 23 10.86 31.24 -6.51
CA GLY A 23 11.30 29.91 -6.07
C GLY A 23 10.61 29.48 -4.77
N SER A 24 10.50 30.38 -3.79
CA SER A 24 9.80 30.10 -2.52
C SER A 24 8.31 29.85 -2.74
N LEU A 25 7.65 30.69 -3.54
CA LEU A 25 6.22 30.53 -3.87
C LEU A 25 6.00 29.23 -4.65
N GLY A 26 6.82 28.96 -5.65
CA GLY A 26 6.75 27.71 -6.44
C GLY A 26 7.00 26.48 -5.58
N GLY A 27 7.98 26.52 -4.69
CA GLY A 27 8.24 25.43 -3.75
C GLY A 27 7.07 25.20 -2.78
N MET A 28 6.47 26.27 -2.27
CA MET A 28 5.30 26.17 -1.39
C MET A 28 4.08 25.57 -2.11
N LEU A 29 3.79 26.02 -3.32
CA LEU A 29 2.70 25.47 -4.14
C LEU A 29 2.93 24.01 -4.49
N PHE A 30 4.19 23.64 -4.78
CA PHE A 30 4.55 22.25 -5.05
C PHE A 30 4.37 21.36 -3.81
N MET A 31 4.74 21.84 -2.61
CA MET A 31 4.49 21.11 -1.36
C MET A 31 3.02 20.93 -1.08
N VAL A 32 2.18 21.95 -1.28
CA VAL A 32 0.72 21.84 -1.16
C VAL A 32 0.20 20.80 -2.13
N PHE A 33 0.65 20.85 -3.39
CA PHE A 33 0.27 19.85 -4.40
C PHE A 33 0.63 18.42 -3.96
N LEU A 34 1.83 18.19 -3.44
CA LEU A 34 2.24 16.87 -2.97
C LEU A 34 1.37 16.37 -1.81
N ILE A 35 1.01 17.25 -0.87
CA ILE A 35 0.16 16.89 0.27
C ILE A 35 -1.25 16.51 -0.21
N GLU A 36 -1.85 17.32 -1.07
CA GLU A 36 -3.18 17.04 -1.60
C GLU A 36 -3.19 15.79 -2.52
N PHE A 37 -2.13 15.61 -3.31
CA PHE A 37 -1.96 14.42 -4.13
C PHE A 37 -1.87 13.16 -3.27
N ASP A 38 -1.03 13.15 -2.22
CA ASP A 38 -0.91 12.04 -1.28
C ASP A 38 -2.24 11.74 -0.59
N HIS A 39 -2.90 12.76 -0.08
CA HIS A 39 -4.20 12.62 0.58
C HIS A 39 -5.26 12.00 -0.37
N TYR A 40 -5.35 12.48 -1.60
CA TYR A 40 -6.29 11.97 -2.60
C TYR A 40 -5.97 10.52 -3.00
N THR A 41 -4.71 10.23 -3.30
CA THR A 41 -4.27 8.90 -3.77
C THR A 41 -4.25 7.84 -2.68
N SER A 42 -4.34 8.24 -1.40
CA SER A 42 -4.45 7.33 -0.25
C SER A 42 -5.89 6.93 0.10
N THR A 43 -6.90 7.48 -0.60
CA THR A 43 -8.31 7.18 -0.32
C THR A 43 -8.74 5.83 -0.91
N ASN A 44 -9.72 5.18 -0.26
CA ASN A 44 -10.36 3.98 -0.83
C ASN A 44 -10.98 4.27 -2.19
N ALA A 45 -11.59 5.45 -2.37
CA ALA A 45 -12.20 5.84 -3.65
C ALA A 45 -11.17 5.88 -4.80
N PHE A 46 -9.96 6.36 -4.54
CA PHE A 46 -8.89 6.32 -5.53
C PHE A 46 -8.43 4.89 -5.80
N CYS A 47 -8.17 4.10 -4.77
CA CYS A 47 -7.69 2.72 -4.93
C CYS A 47 -8.69 1.86 -5.71
N THR A 48 -9.99 2.01 -5.46
CA THR A 48 -11.05 1.26 -6.13
C THR A 48 -11.47 1.84 -7.49
N THR A 49 -10.77 2.84 -8.01
CA THR A 49 -10.92 3.29 -9.41
C THR A 49 -10.54 2.17 -10.39
N CYS A 50 -9.58 1.32 -10.02
CA CYS A 50 -9.28 0.08 -10.74
C CYS A 50 -10.22 -1.02 -10.24
N HIS A 51 -10.98 -1.66 -11.14
CA HIS A 51 -11.95 -2.70 -10.81
C HIS A 51 -11.29 -3.90 -10.12
N SER A 52 -10.06 -4.24 -10.48
CA SER A 52 -9.25 -5.28 -9.82
C SER A 52 -9.07 -5.09 -8.32
N MET A 53 -9.14 -3.84 -7.83
CA MET A 53 -9.01 -3.51 -6.41
C MET A 53 -10.34 -3.63 -5.65
N THR A 54 -11.48 -3.76 -6.33
CA THR A 54 -12.79 -3.93 -5.67
C THR A 54 -12.86 -5.23 -4.88
N TYR A 55 -12.21 -6.30 -5.34
CA TYR A 55 -12.12 -7.57 -4.60
C TYR A 55 -11.42 -7.40 -3.24
N ALA A 56 -10.40 -6.55 -3.19
CA ALA A 56 -9.70 -6.25 -1.95
C ALA A 56 -10.55 -5.36 -1.01
N ASP A 57 -11.26 -4.38 -1.54
CA ASP A 57 -12.16 -3.51 -0.78
C ASP A 57 -13.35 -4.30 -0.22
N GLU A 58 -13.96 -5.18 -1.01
CA GLU A 58 -15.04 -6.06 -0.55
C GLU A 58 -14.58 -6.97 0.61
N SER A 59 -13.37 -7.51 0.52
CA SER A 59 -12.78 -8.29 1.60
C SER A 59 -12.54 -7.44 2.85
N LEU A 60 -12.03 -6.22 2.71
CA LEU A 60 -11.83 -5.28 3.82
C LEU A 60 -13.14 -4.98 4.54
N ARG A 61 -14.22 -4.74 3.81
CA ARG A 61 -15.56 -4.43 4.36
C ARG A 61 -16.12 -5.52 5.27
N GLN A 62 -15.63 -6.74 5.14
CA GLN A 62 -16.06 -7.90 5.96
C GLN A 62 -15.21 -8.08 7.23
N THR A 63 -14.32 -7.16 7.55
CA THR A 63 -13.38 -7.29 8.65
C THR A 63 -13.62 -6.29 9.77
N VAL A 64 -13.07 -6.58 10.94
CA VAL A 64 -13.08 -5.65 12.10
C VAL A 64 -12.29 -4.36 11.84
N HIS A 65 -11.45 -4.32 10.80
CA HIS A 65 -10.74 -3.10 10.41
C HIS A 65 -11.65 -2.12 9.65
N HIS A 66 -12.73 -2.60 9.06
CA HIS A 66 -13.77 -1.76 8.47
C HIS A 66 -14.89 -1.46 9.47
N ASP A 67 -15.43 -2.48 10.16
CA ASP A 67 -16.54 -2.35 11.10
C ASP A 67 -16.07 -2.65 12.53
N SER A 68 -15.33 -1.72 13.12
CA SER A 68 -14.85 -1.85 14.48
C SER A 68 -15.85 -1.31 15.50
N ALA A 69 -15.90 -1.96 16.67
CA ALA A 69 -16.73 -1.50 17.79
C ALA A 69 -16.31 -0.13 18.34
N SER A 70 -15.08 0.31 18.06
CA SER A 70 -14.57 1.63 18.44
C SER A 70 -15.01 2.76 17.51
N GLY A 71 -15.63 2.44 16.37
CA GLY A 71 -15.99 3.41 15.33
C GLY A 71 -14.81 3.87 14.45
N VAL A 72 -13.60 3.37 14.71
CA VAL A 72 -12.44 3.63 13.84
C VAL A 72 -12.49 2.69 12.65
N ARG A 73 -12.37 3.25 11.46
CA ARG A 73 -12.37 2.50 10.19
C ARG A 73 -11.06 2.73 9.47
N ALA A 74 -10.34 1.65 9.18
CA ALA A 74 -9.12 1.71 8.40
C ALA A 74 -9.42 1.86 6.91
N SER A 75 -8.63 2.69 6.22
CA SER A 75 -8.60 2.82 4.76
C SER A 75 -7.50 1.96 4.15
N CYS A 76 -7.51 1.83 2.81
CA CYS A 76 -6.41 1.20 2.08
C CYS A 76 -5.08 1.89 2.39
N GLY A 77 -5.05 3.23 2.35
CA GLY A 77 -3.86 4.03 2.63
C GLY A 77 -3.32 3.85 4.04
N ASP A 78 -4.17 3.65 5.05
CA ASP A 78 -3.72 3.45 6.44
C ASP A 78 -2.82 2.22 6.59
N CYS A 79 -3.03 1.20 5.76
CA CYS A 79 -2.23 -0.02 5.78
C CYS A 79 -1.10 0.01 4.74
N HIS A 80 -1.36 0.50 3.52
CA HIS A 80 -0.49 0.32 2.36
C HIS A 80 0.38 1.53 2.01
N VAL A 81 0.22 2.67 2.69
CA VAL A 81 1.02 3.88 2.46
C VAL A 81 1.80 4.23 3.72
N SER A 82 3.10 4.43 3.57
CA SER A 82 4.00 4.80 4.68
C SER A 82 3.63 6.18 5.25
N GLU A 83 3.95 6.40 6.52
CA GLU A 83 3.75 7.69 7.17
C GLU A 83 4.81 8.70 6.72
N GLY A 84 4.38 9.95 6.55
CA GLY A 84 5.23 11.07 6.18
C GLY A 84 5.31 11.28 4.68
N LEU A 85 5.24 12.56 4.28
CA LEU A 85 5.07 13.00 2.90
C LEU A 85 6.06 12.36 1.91
N PHE A 86 7.34 12.30 2.26
CA PHE A 86 8.35 11.74 1.35
C PHE A 86 8.23 10.23 1.20
N ALA A 87 7.96 9.50 2.29
CA ALA A 87 7.78 8.06 2.25
C ALA A 87 6.50 7.69 1.52
N ALA A 88 5.40 8.38 1.77
CA ALA A 88 4.14 8.21 1.08
C ALA A 88 4.25 8.52 -0.42
N THR A 89 4.89 9.66 -0.78
CA THR A 89 5.16 9.99 -2.19
C THR A 89 6.00 8.92 -2.88
N TRP A 90 6.99 8.35 -2.18
CA TRP A 90 7.79 7.25 -2.71
C TRP A 90 6.95 5.98 -2.92
N ASP A 91 6.09 5.62 -1.97
CA ASP A 91 5.21 4.46 -2.11
C ASP A 91 4.24 4.62 -3.29
N HIS A 92 3.67 5.80 -3.49
CA HIS A 92 2.84 6.10 -4.67
C HIS A 92 3.64 6.03 -5.98
N ALA A 93 4.87 6.55 -6.00
CA ALA A 93 5.74 6.45 -7.18
C ALA A 93 6.06 4.99 -7.52
N MET A 94 6.32 4.15 -6.50
CA MET A 94 6.54 2.72 -6.69
C MET A 94 5.27 1.98 -7.10
N GLY A 95 4.10 2.44 -6.64
CA GLY A 95 2.78 1.93 -7.03
C GLY A 95 2.45 2.18 -8.51
N ALA A 96 3.09 3.13 -9.17
CA ALA A 96 2.93 3.37 -10.60
C ALA A 96 3.25 2.12 -11.45
N ARG A 97 4.11 1.22 -10.96
CA ARG A 97 4.37 -0.07 -11.59
C ARG A 97 3.11 -0.96 -11.64
N ASP A 98 2.28 -0.91 -10.60
CA ASP A 98 1.07 -1.72 -10.57
C ASP A 98 -0.01 -1.12 -11.47
N LEU A 99 -0.06 0.22 -11.64
CA LEU A 99 -0.85 0.87 -12.68
C LEU A 99 -0.41 0.40 -14.10
N PHE A 100 0.88 0.31 -14.33
CA PHE A 100 1.41 -0.21 -15.61
C PHE A 100 0.96 -1.67 -15.86
N LYS A 101 0.97 -2.50 -14.83
CA LYS A 101 0.47 -3.88 -14.92
C LYS A 101 -1.04 -3.94 -15.17
N GLN A 102 -1.83 -3.05 -14.56
CA GLN A 102 -3.27 -2.96 -14.80
C GLN A 102 -3.57 -2.62 -16.27
N LEU A 103 -2.76 -1.73 -16.88
CA LEU A 103 -2.99 -1.26 -18.25
C LEU A 103 -2.46 -2.22 -19.32
N PHE A 104 -1.37 -2.92 -19.05
CA PHE A 104 -0.63 -3.70 -20.05
C PHE A 104 -0.40 -5.17 -19.66
N GLY A 105 -0.79 -5.56 -18.46
CA GLY A 105 -0.68 -6.91 -17.94
C GLY A 105 -1.91 -7.77 -18.25
N PRO A 106 -2.06 -8.88 -17.51
CA PRO A 106 -3.27 -9.69 -17.54
C PRO A 106 -4.52 -8.87 -17.16
N ASP A 107 -5.68 -9.35 -17.60
CA ASP A 107 -6.95 -8.74 -17.20
C ASP A 107 -7.26 -9.06 -15.73
N TYR A 108 -6.75 -8.23 -14.82
CA TYR A 108 -6.98 -8.39 -13.38
C TYR A 108 -8.40 -8.04 -12.94
N ASP A 109 -9.25 -7.49 -13.82
CA ASP A 109 -10.67 -7.27 -13.56
C ASP A 109 -11.46 -8.57 -13.67
N ASP A 110 -10.93 -9.57 -14.41
CA ASP A 110 -11.47 -10.92 -14.43
C ASP A 110 -11.23 -11.61 -13.06
N PRO A 111 -12.29 -12.16 -12.41
CA PRO A 111 -12.18 -12.74 -11.07
C PRO A 111 -11.25 -13.96 -11.00
N VAL A 112 -11.18 -14.75 -12.05
CA VAL A 112 -10.28 -15.93 -12.11
C VAL A 112 -8.84 -15.47 -12.19
N ILE A 113 -8.53 -14.54 -13.08
CA ILE A 113 -7.19 -13.98 -13.25
C ILE A 113 -6.74 -13.28 -11.96
N ASN A 114 -7.62 -12.49 -11.34
CA ASN A 114 -7.35 -11.84 -10.06
C ASN A 114 -7.01 -12.88 -8.99
N ALA A 115 -7.83 -13.92 -8.84
CA ALA A 115 -7.60 -14.99 -7.87
C ALA A 115 -6.29 -15.76 -8.12
N LEU A 116 -5.95 -16.04 -9.37
CA LEU A 116 -4.71 -16.74 -9.72
C LEU A 116 -3.45 -15.95 -9.38
N HIS A 117 -3.48 -14.62 -9.52
CA HIS A 117 -2.34 -13.73 -9.23
C HIS A 117 -2.30 -13.22 -7.78
N LEU A 118 -3.36 -13.45 -7.00
CA LEU A 118 -3.46 -12.99 -5.62
C LEU A 118 -2.30 -13.46 -4.72
N PRO A 119 -1.81 -14.73 -4.77
CA PRO A 119 -0.71 -15.16 -3.93
C PRO A 119 0.56 -14.33 -4.13
N ASP A 120 0.92 -14.02 -5.37
CA ASP A 120 2.11 -13.23 -5.68
C ASP A 120 1.98 -11.79 -5.19
N ALA A 121 0.78 -11.22 -5.24
CA ALA A 121 0.48 -9.92 -4.67
C ALA A 121 0.58 -9.95 -3.13
N ALA A 122 0.01 -10.98 -2.50
CA ALA A 122 0.04 -11.17 -1.05
C ALA A 122 1.48 -11.33 -0.52
N PHE A 123 2.32 -12.11 -1.19
CA PHE A 123 3.71 -12.32 -0.79
C PHE A 123 4.52 -11.02 -0.91
N ARG A 124 4.35 -10.25 -1.99
CA ARG A 124 4.98 -8.94 -2.13
C ARG A 124 4.54 -7.96 -1.03
N ALA A 125 3.24 -7.91 -0.74
CA ALA A 125 2.71 -7.05 0.32
C ALA A 125 3.28 -7.45 1.70
N ARG A 126 3.30 -8.74 2.03
CA ARG A 126 3.88 -9.24 3.29
C ARG A 126 5.37 -8.91 3.39
N ALA A 127 6.14 -9.07 2.32
CA ALA A 127 7.55 -8.68 2.28
C ALA A 127 7.74 -7.17 2.49
N TRP A 128 6.85 -6.34 1.93
CA TRP A 128 6.84 -4.90 2.13
C TRP A 128 6.59 -4.53 3.59
N PHE A 129 5.62 -5.17 4.26
CA PHE A 129 5.33 -4.97 5.67
C PHE A 129 6.51 -5.41 6.57
N ARG A 130 7.12 -6.58 6.29
CA ARG A 130 8.29 -7.07 7.03
C ARG A 130 9.46 -6.10 6.94
N ALA A 131 9.77 -5.62 5.74
CA ALA A 131 10.88 -4.69 5.51
C ALA A 131 10.73 -3.36 6.27
N ARG A 132 9.51 -3.03 6.71
CA ARG A 132 9.15 -1.80 7.46
C ARG A 132 8.73 -2.09 8.90
N ASP A 133 9.02 -3.28 9.41
CA ASP A 133 8.62 -3.71 10.76
C ASP A 133 7.15 -3.42 11.05
N SER A 134 6.28 -3.63 10.05
CA SER A 134 4.83 -3.38 10.13
C SER A 134 4.49 -1.99 10.68
N ALA A 135 5.27 -0.96 10.33
CA ALA A 135 5.14 0.39 10.85
C ALA A 135 3.72 0.96 10.69
N THR A 136 3.03 0.63 9.59
CA THR A 136 1.66 1.09 9.36
C THR A 136 0.64 0.49 10.35
N CYS A 137 0.86 -0.73 10.81
CA CYS A 137 0.04 -1.34 11.87
C CYS A 137 0.23 -0.60 13.21
N LYS A 138 1.48 -0.23 13.49
CA LYS A 138 1.89 0.44 14.74
C LYS A 138 1.39 1.89 14.86
N ARG A 139 0.80 2.46 13.80
CA ARG A 139 0.11 3.77 13.89
C ARG A 139 -1.10 3.73 14.82
N CYS A 140 -1.82 2.63 14.82
CA CYS A 140 -3.04 2.45 15.59
C CYS A 140 -2.88 1.46 16.73
N HIS A 141 -1.97 0.48 16.59
CA HIS A 141 -1.75 -0.58 17.56
C HIS A 141 -0.50 -0.33 18.40
N VAL A 142 -0.69 -0.17 19.71
CA VAL A 142 0.41 -0.18 20.68
C VAL A 142 0.57 -1.62 21.15
N GLN A 143 1.67 -2.25 20.80
CA GLN A 143 1.90 -3.69 21.00
C GLN A 143 1.70 -4.12 22.45
N GLU A 144 2.23 -3.37 23.41
CA GLU A 144 2.16 -3.67 24.83
C GLU A 144 0.75 -3.51 25.42
N ALA A 145 -0.13 -2.76 24.72
CA ALA A 145 -1.51 -2.52 25.12
C ALA A 145 -2.50 -3.54 24.55
N ILE A 146 -2.04 -4.48 23.70
CA ILE A 146 -2.91 -5.49 23.12
C ILE A 146 -3.26 -6.54 24.19
N LEU A 147 -4.55 -6.57 24.58
CA LEU A 147 -5.05 -7.52 25.59
C LEU A 147 -5.59 -8.79 24.94
N GLY A 148 -6.30 -8.64 23.81
CA GLY A 148 -6.93 -9.76 23.09
C GLY A 148 -8.03 -10.48 23.90
N LYS A 149 -8.65 -11.48 23.28
CA LYS A 149 -9.69 -12.31 23.92
C LYS A 149 -9.14 -13.58 24.57
N ARG A 150 -7.97 -14.05 24.15
CA ARG A 150 -7.33 -15.25 24.71
C ARG A 150 -6.44 -14.85 25.88
N VAL A 151 -6.35 -15.74 26.86
CA VAL A 151 -5.59 -15.52 28.12
C VAL A 151 -4.11 -15.24 27.84
N ASP A 152 -3.54 -15.87 26.85
CA ASP A 152 -2.13 -15.77 26.46
C ASP A 152 -1.81 -14.58 25.54
N THR A 153 -2.82 -13.94 24.95
CA THR A 153 -2.60 -12.87 23.95
C THR A 153 -1.78 -11.72 24.53
N ALA A 154 -2.12 -11.26 25.71
CA ALA A 154 -1.40 -10.15 26.34
C ALA A 154 0.04 -10.50 26.69
N ALA A 155 0.31 -11.74 27.11
CA ALA A 155 1.66 -12.22 27.37
C ALA A 155 2.50 -12.28 26.08
N ILE A 156 1.97 -12.89 25.03
CA ILE A 156 2.66 -13.00 23.72
C ILE A 156 3.02 -11.61 23.16
N HIS A 157 2.16 -10.59 23.31
CA HIS A 157 2.44 -9.24 22.79
C HIS A 157 3.34 -8.39 23.68
N ARG A 158 3.49 -8.72 24.95
CA ARG A 158 4.41 -8.04 25.89
C ARG A 158 5.78 -8.69 25.93
N GLU A 159 5.81 -10.01 25.81
CA GLU A 159 7.05 -10.76 25.73
C GLU A 159 7.68 -10.50 24.36
N GLU A 160 8.98 -10.54 24.30
CA GLU A 160 9.74 -10.31 23.08
C GLU A 160 9.22 -11.18 21.94
N THR A 161 8.81 -10.55 20.85
CA THR A 161 8.36 -11.26 19.64
C THR A 161 9.54 -11.78 18.81
N ASP A 162 10.74 -11.90 19.40
CA ASP A 162 11.98 -12.40 18.77
C ASP A 162 12.28 -11.74 17.42
N GLY A 163 12.06 -10.42 17.33
CA GLY A 163 12.27 -9.65 16.10
C GLY A 163 11.23 -9.88 15.01
N LYS A 164 10.13 -10.58 15.32
CA LYS A 164 9.01 -10.74 14.39
C LYS A 164 8.20 -9.47 14.27
N SER A 165 7.86 -9.10 13.06
CA SER A 165 6.91 -8.02 12.80
C SER A 165 5.46 -8.51 12.94
N CYS A 166 4.49 -7.60 13.05
CA CYS A 166 3.07 -7.94 13.17
C CYS A 166 2.60 -8.88 12.05
N ILE A 167 3.08 -8.65 10.82
CA ILE A 167 2.67 -9.42 9.65
C ILE A 167 3.18 -10.87 9.66
N ASP A 168 4.19 -11.20 10.45
CA ASP A 168 4.70 -12.57 10.53
C ASP A 168 3.71 -13.52 11.21
N CYS A 169 2.90 -12.99 12.12
CA CYS A 169 1.84 -13.75 12.78
C CYS A 169 0.45 -13.42 12.21
N HIS A 170 0.23 -12.16 11.78
CA HIS A 170 -1.05 -11.62 11.36
C HIS A 170 -1.16 -11.41 9.84
N TYR A 171 -0.73 -12.38 9.03
CA TYR A 171 -0.63 -12.24 7.57
C TYR A 171 -1.95 -12.43 6.78
N ASN A 172 -3.05 -12.83 7.42
CA ASN A 172 -4.37 -13.06 6.81
C ASN A 172 -5.49 -12.27 7.51
N LEU A 173 -5.29 -10.97 7.76
CA LEU A 173 -6.20 -10.14 8.55
C LEU A 173 -7.39 -9.60 7.78
N VAL A 174 -7.16 -9.12 6.56
CA VAL A 174 -8.06 -8.18 5.89
C VAL A 174 -8.55 -8.70 4.54
N HIS A 175 -7.68 -9.30 3.75
CA HIS A 175 -8.01 -9.77 2.41
C HIS A 175 -8.24 -11.29 2.38
N ARG A 176 -8.66 -11.79 1.21
CA ARG A 176 -8.78 -13.23 0.96
C ARG A 176 -7.55 -13.96 1.48
N LYS A 177 -7.77 -15.03 2.21
CA LYS A 177 -6.71 -15.81 2.85
C LYS A 177 -5.82 -16.48 1.81
N VAL A 178 -4.53 -16.23 1.92
CA VAL A 178 -3.48 -16.89 1.14
C VAL A 178 -2.55 -17.61 2.12
N PRO A 179 -2.22 -18.90 1.89
CA PRO A 179 -1.28 -19.62 2.75
C PRO A 179 0.04 -18.87 2.95
N ASP A 180 0.79 -19.24 3.98
CA ASP A 180 2.15 -18.73 4.15
C ASP A 180 3.02 -19.18 2.96
N GLU A 181 3.97 -18.32 2.57
CA GLU A 181 4.84 -18.56 1.41
C GLU A 181 5.62 -19.88 1.55
N SER A 182 6.04 -20.23 2.78
CA SER A 182 6.78 -21.47 3.07
C SER A 182 5.93 -22.74 2.90
N THR A 183 4.61 -22.62 2.98
CA THR A 183 3.67 -23.76 2.86
C THR A 183 2.83 -23.69 1.58
N PHE A 184 2.98 -22.61 0.79
CA PHE A 184 2.22 -22.41 -0.42
C PHE A 184 2.54 -23.43 -1.50
N LYS A 185 1.50 -23.98 -2.11
CA LYS A 185 1.59 -24.89 -3.27
C LYS A 185 0.74 -24.36 -4.40
N ARG A 186 1.39 -23.93 -5.48
CA ARG A 186 0.73 -23.34 -6.65
C ARG A 186 -0.34 -24.24 -7.24
N GLU A 187 -0.07 -25.54 -7.37
CA GLU A 187 -1.02 -26.50 -7.95
C GLU A 187 -2.28 -26.65 -7.08
N ALA A 188 -2.14 -26.61 -5.75
CA ALA A 188 -3.27 -26.67 -4.83
C ALA A 188 -4.12 -25.39 -4.91
N TRP A 189 -3.46 -24.23 -5.04
CA TRP A 189 -4.13 -22.96 -5.24
C TRP A 189 -4.90 -22.92 -6.57
N ASN A 190 -4.26 -23.36 -7.66
CA ASN A 190 -4.87 -23.41 -8.99
C ASN A 190 -6.12 -24.30 -8.98
N ARG A 191 -6.04 -25.52 -8.41
CA ARG A 191 -7.22 -26.41 -8.27
C ARG A 191 -8.34 -25.76 -7.47
N MET A 192 -8.02 -25.08 -6.36
CA MET A 192 -9.02 -24.39 -5.56
C MET A 192 -9.74 -23.31 -6.38
N VAL A 193 -9.00 -22.52 -7.19
CA VAL A 193 -9.59 -21.50 -8.06
C VAL A 193 -10.42 -22.15 -9.17
N GLU A 194 -9.96 -23.25 -9.76
CA GLU A 194 -10.71 -24.02 -10.76
C GLU A 194 -12.05 -24.53 -10.19
N GLU A 195 -12.03 -25.11 -9.01
CA GLU A 195 -13.23 -25.59 -8.30
C GLU A 195 -14.20 -24.45 -7.98
N GLU A 196 -13.69 -23.33 -7.46
CA GLU A 196 -14.48 -22.16 -7.08
C GLU A 196 -15.21 -21.54 -8.28
N HIS A 197 -14.56 -21.52 -9.45
CA HIS A 197 -15.10 -20.91 -10.66
C HIS A 197 -15.66 -21.91 -11.67
N GLY A 198 -15.75 -23.19 -11.32
CA GLY A 198 -16.31 -24.24 -12.19
C GLY A 198 -15.53 -24.47 -13.48
N LEU A 199 -14.20 -24.31 -13.42
CA LEU A 199 -13.30 -24.49 -14.58
C LEU A 199 -12.84 -25.94 -14.70
N GLU A 200 -12.51 -26.35 -15.93
CA GLU A 200 -11.89 -27.65 -16.18
C GLU A 200 -10.48 -27.72 -15.55
N PRO A 201 -10.08 -28.89 -15.00
CA PRO A 201 -8.76 -29.07 -14.44
C PRO A 201 -7.64 -28.74 -15.42
N GLY A 202 -6.65 -27.96 -14.98
CA GLY A 202 -5.52 -27.50 -15.78
C GLY A 202 -5.74 -26.15 -16.47
N THR A 203 -6.96 -25.60 -16.45
CA THR A 203 -7.27 -24.28 -17.03
C THR A 203 -6.46 -23.17 -16.35
N ALA A 204 -6.36 -23.20 -15.04
CA ALA A 204 -5.60 -22.19 -14.26
C ALA A 204 -4.11 -22.16 -14.66
N ALA A 205 -3.50 -23.33 -14.86
CA ALA A 205 -2.11 -23.42 -15.29
C ALA A 205 -1.92 -22.88 -16.72
N ALA A 206 -2.85 -23.16 -17.61
CA ALA A 206 -2.83 -22.64 -18.99
C ALA A 206 -2.99 -21.11 -19.02
N LEU A 207 -3.89 -20.56 -18.20
CA LEU A 207 -4.09 -19.12 -18.06
C LEU A 207 -2.83 -18.38 -17.53
N LEU A 208 -2.10 -18.99 -16.62
CA LEU A 208 -0.85 -18.43 -16.10
C LEU A 208 0.31 -18.53 -17.11
N SER A 209 0.38 -19.61 -17.90
CA SER A 209 1.47 -19.85 -18.85
C SER A 209 1.30 -19.11 -20.19
N GLY A 210 0.11 -18.78 -20.60
CA GLY A 210 -0.18 -18.13 -21.89
C GLY A 210 0.02 -16.61 -21.93
N ARG A 211 0.63 -16.03 -20.90
CA ARG A 211 0.74 -14.56 -20.72
C ARG A 211 2.14 -14.08 -20.31
N GLU A 212 3.17 -14.83 -20.64
CA GLU A 212 4.56 -14.33 -20.57
C GLU A 212 4.92 -13.46 -21.77
#